data_f047d28e4ae73f521e29a05d6c9224b7
#
_entry.id   f047d28e4ae73f521e29a05d6c9224b7
#
_cell.length_a   1.000
_cell.length_b   1.000
_cell.length_c   1.000
_cell.angle_alpha   90.00
_cell.angle_beta   90.00
_cell.angle_gamma   90.00
#
_symmetry.space_group_name_H-M   'P 1'
#
loop_
_entity.id
_entity.type
_entity.pdbx_description
1 polymer ?
#
loop_
_entity_poly.entity_id
_entity_poly.type
_entity_poly.pdbx_seq_one_letter_code
_entity_poly.pdbx_strand_id
1 'polypeptide(L)'
;AHAEVMDKAGLHEHRLNACGYSLGTTFSPTWMDWAMMYEGNARNFEPGMVIFCHMIIFDSDATLGMTLGETVLVTESGNERLSRSPLDLVVK
;
A
#
# COMPACT_ATOMS: atom_id res chain seq x y z
N ALA A 1 7.58 -3.66 8.67
CA ALA A 1 7.88 -4.23 7.35
C ALA A 1 8.02 -3.16 6.28
N HIS A 2 6.97 -2.40 5.88
CA HIS A 2 7.04 -1.41 4.78
C HIS A 2 8.17 -0.38 5.01
N ALA A 3 8.15 0.35 6.12
CA ALA A 3 9.18 1.34 6.45
C ALA A 3 10.59 0.74 6.40
N GLU A 4 10.78 -0.42 7.02
CA GLU A 4 12.06 -1.12 7.05
C GLU A 4 12.59 -1.47 5.65
N VAL A 5 11.72 -1.93 4.74
CA VAL A 5 12.10 -2.27 3.36
C VAL A 5 12.51 -1.02 2.61
N MET A 6 11.72 0.06 2.71
CA MET A 6 12.00 1.33 2.04
C MET A 6 13.27 1.99 2.58
N ASP A 7 13.47 1.97 3.89
CA ASP A 7 14.63 2.56 4.53
C ASP A 7 15.93 1.83 4.17
N LYS A 8 15.90 0.49 4.11
CA LYS A 8 17.01 -0.33 3.60
C LYS A 8 17.33 -0.07 2.12
N ALA A 9 16.34 0.34 1.34
CA ALA A 9 16.53 0.74 -0.06
C ALA A 9 16.99 2.20 -0.22
N GLY A 10 17.22 2.93 0.88
CA GLY A 10 17.62 4.34 0.84
C GLY A 10 16.48 5.31 0.54
N LEU A 11 15.22 4.88 0.70
CA LEU A 11 14.03 5.66 0.34
C LEU A 11 13.34 6.31 1.56
N HIS A 12 14.05 6.46 2.68
CA HIS A 12 13.50 7.01 3.93
C HIS A 12 12.85 8.38 3.73
N GLU A 13 13.53 9.28 3.05
CA GLU A 13 13.08 10.67 2.82
C GLU A 13 11.99 10.77 1.73
N HIS A 14 11.77 9.69 0.98
CA HIS A 14 10.90 9.68 -0.19
C HIS A 14 9.60 8.90 0.02
N ARG A 15 9.51 8.10 1.07
CA ARG A 15 8.33 7.28 1.37
C ARG A 15 7.30 8.00 2.23
N LEU A 16 6.05 7.63 2.12
CA LEU A 16 5.01 8.00 3.08
C LEU A 16 5.01 7.05 4.30
N ASN A 17 4.47 7.52 5.42
CA ASN A 17 4.29 6.69 6.61
C ASN A 17 3.20 5.63 6.42
N ALA A 18 2.12 5.97 5.75
CA ALA A 18 1.06 5.03 5.41
C ALA A 18 1.41 4.30 4.11
N CYS A 19 1.14 3.01 4.07
CA CYS A 19 1.40 2.15 2.91
C CYS A 19 0.16 1.42 2.41
N GLY A 20 -1.02 1.83 2.84
CA GLY A 20 -2.28 1.26 2.41
C GLY A 20 -3.43 1.56 3.33
N TYR A 21 -4.58 1.06 2.97
CA TYR A 21 -5.84 1.27 3.69
C TYR A 21 -6.84 0.17 3.37
N SER A 22 -7.85 0.02 4.23
CA SER A 22 -8.96 -0.89 3.98
C SER A 22 -9.81 -0.40 2.81
N LEU A 23 -10.21 -1.31 1.95
CA LEU A 23 -11.23 -1.08 0.92
C LEU A 23 -12.54 -1.73 1.34
N GLY A 24 -13.60 -0.95 1.28
CA GLY A 24 -14.96 -1.39 1.55
C GLY A 24 -15.94 -0.91 0.49
N THR A 25 -17.12 -0.50 0.91
CA THR A 25 -18.20 -0.01 0.06
C THR A 25 -18.28 1.52 0.00
N THR A 26 -17.22 2.21 0.43
CA THR A 26 -17.15 3.67 0.45
C THR A 26 -16.82 4.20 -0.93
N PHE A 27 -17.57 5.22 -1.37
CA PHE A 27 -17.41 5.85 -2.69
C PHE A 27 -17.08 7.34 -2.52
N SER A 28 -16.97 8.05 -3.65
CA SER A 28 -16.75 9.50 -3.66
C SER A 28 -17.57 10.23 -2.58
N PRO A 29 -16.99 11.21 -1.86
CA PRO A 29 -15.70 11.87 -2.12
C PRO A 29 -14.47 11.15 -1.56
N THR A 30 -14.63 10.11 -0.76
CA THR A 30 -13.51 9.30 -0.29
C THR A 30 -13.80 7.81 -0.48
N TRP A 31 -12.84 7.10 -1.06
CA TRP A 31 -12.88 5.65 -1.27
C TRP A 31 -12.13 4.89 -0.17
N MET A 32 -11.32 5.59 0.63
CA MET A 32 -10.58 4.99 1.73
C MET A 32 -11.55 4.65 2.86
N ASP A 33 -11.50 3.40 3.27
CA ASP A 33 -12.20 2.96 4.46
C ASP A 33 -11.22 2.85 5.64
N TRP A 34 -11.75 2.79 6.84
CA TRP A 34 -10.95 2.58 8.03
C TRP A 34 -10.58 1.08 8.14
N ALA A 35 -9.32 0.64 8.42
CA ALA A 35 -8.22 1.41 8.96
C ALA A 35 -7.08 1.56 7.95
N MET A 36 -6.21 2.55 8.22
CA MET A 36 -4.98 2.77 7.45
C MET A 36 -3.83 1.90 7.97
N MET A 37 -2.95 1.49 7.07
CA MET A 37 -1.72 0.76 7.36
C MET A 37 -0.57 1.74 7.56
N TYR A 38 -0.11 1.89 8.79
CA TYR A 38 1.04 2.72 9.14
C TYR A 38 1.84 2.09 10.27
N GLU A 39 3.07 2.54 10.45
CA GLU A 39 3.94 2.05 11.52
C GLU A 39 3.37 2.42 12.91
N GLY A 40 3.28 1.42 13.79
CA GLY A 40 2.71 1.59 15.13
C GLY A 40 1.20 1.40 15.21
N ASN A 41 0.51 1.11 14.11
CA ASN A 41 -0.90 0.71 14.19
C ASN A 41 -1.02 -0.65 14.88
N ALA A 42 -1.75 -0.66 16.01
CA ALA A 42 -1.94 -1.87 16.83
C ALA A 42 -3.04 -2.82 16.29
N ARG A 43 -3.74 -2.43 15.22
CA ARG A 43 -4.79 -3.26 14.64
C ARG A 43 -4.20 -4.46 13.91
N ASN A 44 -4.67 -5.64 14.23
CA ASN A 44 -4.31 -6.86 13.53
C ASN A 44 -5.13 -7.02 12.24
N PHE A 45 -4.53 -7.67 11.26
CA PHE A 45 -5.27 -8.16 10.10
C PHE A 45 -6.08 -9.40 10.48
N GLU A 46 -7.29 -9.46 9.95
CA GLU A 46 -8.20 -10.59 10.16
C GLU A 46 -8.62 -11.16 8.80
N PRO A 47 -8.81 -12.47 8.68
CA PRO A 47 -9.32 -13.08 7.46
C PRO A 47 -10.63 -12.44 6.99
N GLY A 48 -10.73 -12.22 5.69
CA GLY A 48 -11.86 -11.52 5.07
C GLY A 48 -11.65 -10.02 4.88
N MET A 49 -10.62 -9.42 5.50
CA MET A 49 -10.28 -8.01 5.23
C MET A 49 -9.75 -7.84 3.81
N VAL A 50 -10.22 -6.81 3.12
CA VAL A 50 -9.70 -6.39 1.82
C VAL A 50 -8.88 -5.11 2.02
N ILE A 51 -7.63 -5.16 1.62
CA ILE A 51 -6.65 -4.08 1.84
C ILE A 51 -6.10 -3.64 0.49
N PHE A 52 -6.07 -2.34 0.27
CA PHE A 52 -5.31 -1.75 -0.83
C PHE A 52 -3.92 -1.36 -0.32
N CYS A 53 -2.93 -2.10 -0.74
CA CYS A 53 -1.53 -1.75 -0.54
C CYS A 53 -1.18 -0.64 -1.52
N HIS A 54 -0.84 0.53 -1.00
CA HIS A 54 -0.60 1.73 -1.80
C HIS A 54 0.76 2.32 -1.43
N MET A 55 1.79 1.88 -2.13
CA MET A 55 3.17 2.35 -1.93
C MET A 55 3.38 3.60 -2.77
N ILE A 56 3.77 4.68 -2.15
CA ILE A 56 4.01 5.97 -2.80
C ILE A 56 5.41 6.44 -2.46
N ILE A 57 6.13 6.87 -3.47
CA ILE A 57 7.46 7.47 -3.38
C ILE A 57 7.41 8.83 -4.06
N PHE A 58 7.96 9.84 -3.39
CA PHE A 58 8.15 11.18 -3.94
C PHE A 58 9.61 11.59 -3.82
N ASP A 59 10.20 12.04 -4.92
CA ASP A 59 11.50 12.70 -4.96
C ASP A 59 11.32 14.08 -5.55
N SER A 60 11.25 15.09 -4.69
CA SER A 60 11.02 16.48 -5.09
C SER A 60 12.21 17.06 -5.83
N ASP A 61 13.41 16.63 -5.50
CA ASP A 61 14.66 17.14 -6.11
C ASP A 61 14.81 16.61 -7.53
N ALA A 62 14.48 15.33 -7.73
CA ALA A 62 14.44 14.72 -9.07
C ALA A 62 13.14 15.00 -9.83
N THR A 63 12.16 15.66 -9.20
CA THR A 63 10.81 15.86 -9.76
C THR A 63 10.12 14.57 -10.19
N LEU A 64 10.32 13.51 -9.42
CA LEU A 64 9.78 12.18 -9.68
C LEU A 64 8.73 11.81 -8.63
N GLY A 65 7.69 11.13 -9.09
CA GLY A 65 6.72 10.47 -8.24
C GLY A 65 6.35 9.11 -8.83
N MET A 66 6.25 8.11 -7.98
CA MET A 66 5.81 6.79 -8.37
C MET A 66 4.84 6.24 -7.35
N THR A 67 3.84 5.54 -7.83
CA THR A 67 2.94 4.76 -6.98
C THR A 67 2.82 3.33 -7.50
N LEU A 68 2.74 2.39 -6.58
CA LEU A 68 2.43 1.01 -6.86
C LEU A 68 1.24 0.61 -5.98
N GLY A 69 0.18 0.14 -6.60
CA GLY A 69 -1.05 -0.26 -5.91
C GLY A 69 -1.41 -1.72 -6.15
N GLU A 70 -1.81 -2.41 -5.10
CA GLU A 70 -2.28 -3.78 -5.19
C GLU A 70 -3.38 -4.05 -4.16
N THR A 71 -4.47 -4.67 -4.61
CA THR A 71 -5.55 -5.08 -3.70
C THR A 71 -5.34 -6.52 -3.28
N VAL A 72 -5.38 -6.75 -1.98
CA VAL A 72 -5.20 -8.08 -1.40
C VAL A 72 -6.36 -8.44 -0.48
N LEU A 73 -6.76 -9.70 -0.51
CA LEU A 73 -7.65 -10.32 0.45
C LEU A 73 -6.80 -11.00 1.53
N VAL A 74 -7.05 -10.69 2.79
CA VAL A 74 -6.45 -11.41 3.92
C VAL A 74 -7.14 -12.76 4.08
N THR A 75 -6.36 -13.83 4.16
CA THR A 75 -6.84 -15.21 4.32
C THR A 75 -6.36 -15.82 5.63
N GLU A 76 -6.86 -16.99 6.02
CA GLU A 76 -6.42 -17.74 7.20
C GLU A 76 -4.91 -18.07 7.17
N SER A 77 -4.34 -18.24 5.99
CA SER A 77 -2.94 -18.67 5.81
C SER A 77 -2.02 -17.60 5.24
N GLY A 78 -2.51 -16.37 5.03
CA GLY A 78 -1.72 -15.29 4.46
C GLY A 78 -2.56 -14.28 3.68
N ASN A 79 -2.27 -14.08 2.40
CA ASN A 79 -3.04 -13.17 1.56
C ASN A 79 -3.15 -13.67 0.12
N GLU A 80 -4.16 -13.18 -0.57
CA GLU A 80 -4.41 -13.43 -1.98
C GLU A 80 -4.47 -12.10 -2.74
N ARG A 81 -3.70 -11.97 -3.82
CA ARG A 81 -3.81 -10.83 -4.72
C ARG A 81 -5.08 -10.94 -5.55
N LEU A 82 -5.85 -9.87 -5.58
CA LEU A 82 -7.08 -9.81 -6.40
C LEU A 82 -6.81 -9.31 -7.82
N SER A 83 -5.71 -8.58 -8.04
CA SER A 83 -5.28 -8.13 -9.35
C SER A 83 -4.50 -9.23 -10.08
N ARG A 84 -4.67 -9.28 -11.40
CA ARG A 84 -3.86 -10.13 -12.31
C ARG A 84 -2.80 -9.35 -13.07
N SER A 85 -2.75 -8.03 -12.89
CA SER A 85 -1.79 -7.18 -13.58
C SER A 85 -0.37 -7.44 -13.07
N PRO A 86 0.64 -7.47 -13.94
CA PRO A 86 2.02 -7.49 -13.50
C PRO A 86 2.38 -6.19 -12.77
N LEU A 87 3.35 -6.29 -11.85
CA LEU A 87 3.86 -5.13 -11.11
C LEU A 87 5.12 -4.53 -11.75
N ASP A 88 5.44 -4.95 -12.96
CA ASP A 88 6.60 -4.50 -13.69
C ASP A 88 6.40 -3.08 -14.26
N LEU A 89 7.48 -2.33 -14.36
CA LEU A 89 7.48 -1.04 -15.02
C LEU A 89 7.27 -1.25 -16.53
N VAL A 90 6.20 -0.63 -17.06
CA VAL A 90 5.93 -0.65 -18.50
C VAL A 90 6.70 0.47 -19.17
N VAL A 91 7.68 0.12 -19.96
CA VAL A 91 8.45 1.05 -20.81
C VAL A 91 7.92 0.93 -22.23
N LYS A 92 7.47 2.06 -22.80
CA LYS A 92 7.00 2.16 -24.20
C LYS A 92 8.05 2.82 -25.06
#